data_6a809093e41e33f08841201bd7b0dc7f
#
_entry.id   6a809093e41e33f08841201bd7b0dc7f
#
_cell.length_a   1.000
_cell.length_b   1.000
_cell.length_c   1.000
_cell.angle_alpha   90.00
_cell.angle_beta   90.00
_cell.angle_gamma   90.00
#
_symmetry.space_group_name_H-M   'P 1'
#
loop_
_entity.id
_entity.type
_entity.pdbx_description
1 polymer ?
#
loop_
_entity_poly.entity_id
_entity_poly.type
_entity_poly.pdbx_seq_one_letter_code
_entity_poly.pdbx_strand_id
1 'polypeptide(L)'
;MTIVGNAAGVTQVYQSELRGQLGAMQAANLRDGAPDWARRLDRLERIGAMVRENQAAVIAAIDSDFGGRAREETMLGEIFTTLLAVRHAKSRLAKWMRPRRRAIGLAFWPARARLLPQPLGVVGIISPWNYPLFLALSPLVGAVAA
;
A
#
# COMPACT_ATOMS: atom_id res chain seq x y z
N MET A 1 -40.08 8.21 4.48
CA MET A 1 -40.08 6.79 4.03
C MET A 1 -38.73 6.22 4.42
N THR A 2 -38.70 5.59 5.60
CA THR A 2 -37.43 5.14 6.25
C THR A 2 -37.09 3.78 5.65
N ILE A 3 -36.02 3.71 4.85
CA ILE A 3 -35.47 2.44 4.39
C ILE A 3 -34.61 1.87 5.53
N VAL A 4 -35.26 1.10 6.42
CA VAL A 4 -34.55 0.20 7.32
C VAL A 4 -34.25 -1.05 6.51
N GLY A 5 -33.29 -0.96 5.59
CA GLY A 5 -32.71 -2.08 4.91
C GLY A 5 -31.93 -2.93 5.91
N ASN A 6 -32.24 -4.21 5.92
CA ASN A 6 -31.67 -5.25 6.79
C ASN A 6 -30.12 -5.17 6.85
N ALA A 7 -29.60 -4.48 7.85
CA ALA A 7 -28.16 -4.27 8.05
C ALA A 7 -27.36 -5.59 8.06
N ALA A 8 -27.96 -6.69 8.52
CA ALA A 8 -27.37 -8.02 8.54
C ALA A 8 -27.17 -8.57 7.11
N GLY A 9 -28.15 -8.38 6.21
CA GLY A 9 -28.03 -8.82 4.82
C GLY A 9 -26.99 -8.05 4.03
N VAL A 10 -26.92 -6.72 4.22
CA VAL A 10 -25.89 -5.86 3.62
C VAL A 10 -24.50 -6.29 4.11
N THR A 11 -24.32 -6.53 5.41
CA THR A 11 -23.05 -6.99 5.97
C THR A 11 -22.61 -8.34 5.40
N GLN A 12 -23.52 -9.28 5.20
CA GLN A 12 -23.20 -10.60 4.60
C GLN A 12 -22.75 -10.48 3.15
N VAL A 13 -23.41 -9.64 2.35
CA VAL A 13 -23.03 -9.41 0.95
C VAL A 13 -21.63 -8.82 0.87
N TYR A 14 -21.33 -7.78 1.64
CA TYR A 14 -19.98 -7.19 1.68
C TYR A 14 -18.92 -8.19 2.16
N GLN A 15 -19.24 -9.01 3.15
CA GLN A 15 -18.29 -10.04 3.64
C GLN A 15 -18.02 -11.10 2.57
N SER A 16 -19.01 -11.55 1.80
CA SER A 16 -18.81 -12.52 0.74
C SER A 16 -17.98 -11.94 -0.41
N GLU A 17 -18.23 -10.70 -0.78
CA GLU A 17 -17.49 -9.99 -1.82
C GLU A 17 -16.02 -9.77 -1.42
N LEU A 18 -15.78 -9.27 -0.21
CA LEU A 18 -14.40 -9.07 0.30
C LEU A 18 -13.63 -10.40 0.41
N ARG A 19 -14.28 -11.48 0.82
CA ARG A 19 -13.67 -12.83 0.83
C ARG A 19 -13.33 -13.31 -0.57
N GLY A 20 -14.21 -13.06 -1.54
CA GLY A 20 -13.98 -13.39 -2.95
C GLY A 20 -12.78 -12.61 -3.51
N GLN A 21 -12.70 -11.29 -3.25
CA GLN A 21 -11.58 -10.46 -3.64
C GLN A 21 -10.27 -10.93 -2.98
N LEU A 22 -10.28 -11.22 -1.68
CA LEU A 22 -9.11 -11.75 -0.97
C LEU A 22 -8.64 -13.07 -1.58
N GLY A 23 -9.55 -14.00 -1.85
CA GLY A 23 -9.25 -15.28 -2.50
C GLY A 23 -8.63 -15.11 -3.88
N ALA A 24 -9.17 -14.19 -4.70
CA ALA A 24 -8.62 -13.87 -6.01
C ALA A 24 -7.20 -13.27 -5.92
N MET A 25 -6.96 -12.35 -4.97
CA MET A 25 -5.63 -11.77 -4.74
C MET A 25 -4.62 -12.84 -4.26
N GLN A 26 -5.02 -13.74 -3.36
CA GLN A 26 -4.19 -14.84 -2.90
C GLN A 26 -3.82 -15.80 -4.03
N ALA A 27 -4.81 -16.17 -4.86
CA ALA A 27 -4.60 -17.02 -6.03
C ALA A 27 -3.66 -16.35 -7.06
N ALA A 28 -3.83 -15.06 -7.31
CA ALA A 28 -2.95 -14.30 -8.18
C ALA A 28 -1.50 -14.25 -7.62
N ASN A 29 -1.34 -14.03 -6.32
CA ASN A 29 -0.02 -14.01 -5.68
C ASN A 29 0.69 -15.38 -5.79
N LEU A 30 -0.05 -16.47 -5.61
CA LEU A 30 0.50 -17.82 -5.76
C LEU A 30 0.89 -18.15 -7.21
N ARG A 31 0.07 -17.72 -8.16
CA ARG A 31 0.31 -17.93 -9.60
C ARG A 31 1.46 -17.12 -10.14
N ASP A 32 1.52 -15.82 -9.79
CA ASP A 32 2.45 -14.87 -10.38
C ASP A 32 3.78 -14.78 -9.61
N GLY A 33 3.80 -15.25 -8.37
CA GLY A 33 4.97 -15.22 -7.50
C GLY A 33 5.38 -13.82 -7.05
N ALA A 34 6.59 -13.72 -6.51
CA ALA A 34 7.13 -12.45 -6.04
C ALA A 34 7.41 -11.49 -7.22
N PRO A 35 6.87 -10.27 -7.21
CA PRO A 35 7.14 -9.30 -8.26
C PRO A 35 8.62 -8.89 -8.25
N ASP A 36 9.20 -8.78 -9.43
CA ASP A 36 10.55 -8.29 -9.63
C ASP A 36 10.68 -6.78 -9.37
N TRP A 37 11.91 -6.26 -9.48
CA TRP A 37 12.20 -4.84 -9.28
C TRP A 37 11.44 -3.95 -10.26
N ALA A 38 11.36 -4.32 -11.53
CA ALA A 38 10.71 -3.51 -12.55
C ALA A 38 9.20 -3.37 -12.32
N ARG A 39 8.54 -4.48 -11.97
CA ARG A 39 7.10 -4.48 -11.63
C ARG A 39 6.79 -3.65 -10.38
N ARG A 40 7.65 -3.72 -9.35
CA ARG A 40 7.46 -2.91 -8.14
C ARG A 40 7.66 -1.43 -8.43
N LEU A 41 8.67 -1.10 -9.23
CA LEU A 41 8.95 0.27 -9.66
C LEU A 41 7.76 0.85 -10.44
N ASP A 42 7.25 0.13 -11.45
CA ASP A 42 6.07 0.53 -12.23
C ASP A 42 4.85 0.80 -11.32
N ARG A 43 4.56 -0.11 -10.38
CA ARG A 43 3.46 0.08 -9.44
C ARG A 43 3.62 1.34 -8.58
N LEU A 44 4.83 1.60 -8.08
CA LEU A 44 5.12 2.82 -7.32
C LEU A 44 4.97 4.08 -8.18
N GLU A 45 5.38 4.04 -9.44
CA GLU A 45 5.22 5.14 -10.39
C GLU A 45 3.76 5.44 -10.67
N ARG A 46 2.94 4.40 -10.86
CA ARG A 46 1.48 4.53 -11.06
C ARG A 46 0.79 5.13 -9.84
N ILE A 47 1.17 4.73 -8.61
CA ILE A 47 0.64 5.37 -7.40
C ILE A 47 1.00 6.86 -7.39
N GLY A 48 2.24 7.20 -7.68
CA GLY A 48 2.67 8.61 -7.75
C GLY A 48 1.97 9.41 -8.86
N ALA A 49 1.73 8.82 -10.03
CA ALA A 49 0.99 9.43 -11.13
C ALA A 49 -0.47 9.67 -10.73
N MET A 50 -1.14 8.65 -10.18
CA MET A 50 -2.52 8.75 -9.70
C MET A 50 -2.70 9.92 -8.72
N VAL A 51 -1.80 10.07 -7.76
CA VAL A 51 -1.88 11.18 -6.78
C VAL A 51 -1.66 12.52 -7.47
N ARG A 52 -0.70 12.65 -8.38
CA ARG A 52 -0.43 13.91 -9.09
C ARG A 52 -1.56 14.34 -10.02
N GLU A 53 -2.15 13.40 -10.72
CA GLU A 53 -3.19 13.66 -11.72
C GLU A 53 -4.54 14.01 -11.07
N ASN A 54 -4.79 13.54 -9.84
CA ASN A 54 -6.05 13.70 -9.14
C ASN A 54 -6.01 14.72 -7.99
N GLN A 55 -4.97 15.58 -7.90
CA GLN A 55 -4.81 16.52 -6.78
C GLN A 55 -6.03 17.39 -6.53
N ALA A 56 -6.58 17.98 -7.58
CA ALA A 56 -7.74 18.88 -7.46
C ALA A 56 -8.98 18.13 -6.92
N ALA A 57 -9.23 16.92 -7.42
CA ALA A 57 -10.35 16.09 -6.99
C ALA A 57 -10.19 15.65 -5.52
N VAL A 58 -8.96 15.26 -5.13
CA VAL A 58 -8.64 14.88 -3.74
C VAL A 58 -8.85 16.06 -2.78
N ILE A 59 -8.37 17.26 -3.14
CA ILE A 59 -8.55 18.46 -2.32
C ILE A 59 -10.04 18.76 -2.15
N ALA A 60 -10.82 18.74 -3.23
CA ALA A 60 -12.24 19.03 -3.18
C ALA A 60 -13.03 17.98 -2.36
N ALA A 61 -12.68 16.70 -2.49
CA ALA A 61 -13.32 15.64 -1.71
C ALA A 61 -13.03 15.78 -0.21
N ILE A 62 -11.78 16.01 0.15
CA ILE A 62 -11.37 16.17 1.57
C ILE A 62 -11.98 17.44 2.16
N ASP A 63 -12.00 18.55 1.43
CA ASP A 63 -12.66 19.79 1.85
C ASP A 63 -14.15 19.55 2.15
N SER A 64 -14.84 18.86 1.25
CA SER A 64 -16.25 18.49 1.41
C SER A 64 -16.49 17.59 2.63
N ASP A 65 -15.67 16.57 2.81
CA ASP A 65 -15.83 15.59 3.89
C ASP A 65 -15.57 16.19 5.28
N PHE A 66 -14.67 17.15 5.36
CA PHE A 66 -14.29 17.83 6.62
C PHE A 66 -15.04 19.15 6.86
N GLY A 67 -15.88 19.59 5.92
CA GLY A 67 -16.65 20.82 6.06
C GLY A 67 -15.81 22.09 6.06
N GLY A 68 -14.75 22.14 5.25
CA GLY A 68 -13.91 23.32 5.09
C GLY A 68 -12.44 23.14 5.48
N ARG A 69 -11.80 22.05 5.06
CA ARG A 69 -10.38 21.85 5.29
C ARG A 69 -9.53 22.69 4.34
N ALA A 70 -8.57 23.44 4.87
CA ALA A 70 -7.70 24.28 4.08
C ALA A 70 -6.96 23.50 2.98
N ARG A 71 -6.94 24.05 1.77
CA ARG A 71 -6.25 23.47 0.61
C ARG A 71 -4.77 23.17 0.90
N GLU A 72 -4.10 24.11 1.56
CA GLU A 72 -2.68 24.04 1.90
C GLU A 72 -2.40 22.89 2.85
N GLU A 73 -3.29 22.63 3.79
CA GLU A 73 -3.18 21.50 4.71
C GLU A 73 -3.27 20.17 3.96
N THR A 74 -4.26 20.02 3.07
CA THR A 74 -4.38 18.82 2.23
C THR A 74 -3.17 18.66 1.31
N MET A 75 -2.70 19.75 0.70
CA MET A 75 -1.51 19.71 -0.16
C MET A 75 -0.26 19.24 0.59
N LEU A 76 0.01 19.81 1.77
CA LEU A 76 1.21 19.49 2.55
C LEU A 76 1.08 18.17 3.32
N GLY A 77 -0.03 18.00 4.02
CA GLY A 77 -0.23 16.87 4.93
C GLY A 77 -0.54 15.55 4.23
N GLU A 78 -1.13 15.60 3.04
CA GLU A 78 -1.59 14.38 2.36
C GLU A 78 -0.90 14.15 1.00
N ILE A 79 -0.97 15.12 0.08
CA ILE A 79 -0.47 14.93 -1.27
C ILE A 79 1.07 14.91 -1.28
N PHE A 80 1.69 15.94 -0.73
CA PHE A 80 3.14 16.07 -0.71
C PHE A 80 3.81 14.93 0.07
N THR A 81 3.31 14.60 1.25
CA THR A 81 3.82 13.51 2.08
C THR A 81 3.69 12.15 1.41
N THR A 82 2.58 11.89 0.70
CA THR A 82 2.40 10.67 -0.10
C THR A 82 3.41 10.59 -1.25
N LEU A 83 3.60 11.68 -1.99
CA LEU A 83 4.59 11.73 -3.08
C LEU A 83 6.02 11.57 -2.58
N LEU A 84 6.34 12.10 -1.38
CA LEU A 84 7.62 11.88 -0.70
C LEU A 84 7.82 10.40 -0.34
N ALA A 85 6.79 9.72 0.18
CA ALA A 85 6.85 8.30 0.47
C ALA A 85 7.11 7.47 -0.79
N VAL A 86 6.42 7.77 -1.90
CA VAL A 86 6.66 7.12 -3.21
C VAL A 86 8.09 7.36 -3.68
N ARG A 87 8.58 8.60 -3.66
CA ARG A 87 9.95 8.96 -4.06
C ARG A 87 10.98 8.22 -3.22
N HIS A 88 10.77 8.16 -1.91
CA HIS A 88 11.66 7.45 -0.99
C HIS A 88 11.69 5.95 -1.31
N ALA A 89 10.53 5.31 -1.44
CA ALA A 89 10.44 3.90 -1.78
C ALA A 89 11.16 3.58 -3.10
N LYS A 90 10.92 4.36 -4.17
CA LYS A 90 11.60 4.21 -5.45
C LYS A 90 13.13 4.28 -5.32
N SER A 91 13.63 5.26 -4.57
CA SER A 91 15.08 5.45 -4.40
C SER A 91 15.76 4.33 -3.59
N ARG A 92 15.01 3.64 -2.74
CA ARG A 92 15.53 2.59 -1.84
C ARG A 92 15.20 1.18 -2.28
N LEU A 93 14.28 1.00 -3.22
CA LEU A 93 13.75 -0.29 -3.64
C LEU A 93 14.84 -1.32 -3.96
N ALA A 94 15.80 -0.96 -4.82
CA ALA A 94 16.89 -1.84 -5.18
C ALA A 94 17.77 -2.27 -3.99
N LYS A 95 17.95 -1.37 -3.01
CA LYS A 95 18.69 -1.68 -1.78
C LYS A 95 17.90 -2.62 -0.88
N TRP A 96 16.60 -2.42 -0.76
CA TRP A 96 15.74 -3.26 0.09
C TRP A 96 15.60 -4.69 -0.44
N MET A 97 15.57 -4.86 -1.75
CA MET A 97 15.46 -6.17 -2.40
C MET A 97 16.77 -6.98 -2.38
N ARG A 98 17.92 -6.37 -2.05
CA ARG A 98 19.22 -7.07 -2.08
C ARG A 98 19.31 -8.13 -0.99
N PRO A 99 19.77 -9.36 -1.35
CA PRO A 99 20.19 -10.34 -0.37
C PRO A 99 21.32 -9.80 0.52
N ARG A 100 21.23 -10.06 1.81
CA ARG A 100 22.25 -9.63 2.78
C ARG A 100 22.98 -10.83 3.33
N ARG A 101 24.32 -10.82 3.31
CA ARG A 101 25.12 -11.82 4.00
C ARG A 101 24.94 -11.69 5.51
N ARG A 102 24.91 -12.81 6.21
CA ARG A 102 24.87 -12.87 7.67
C ARG A 102 26.07 -13.66 8.16
N ALA A 103 26.68 -13.20 9.25
CA ALA A 103 27.72 -13.94 9.94
C ALA A 103 27.12 -15.20 10.56
N ILE A 104 27.85 -16.27 10.50
CA ILE A 104 27.56 -17.56 11.17
C ILE A 104 28.72 -17.92 12.07
N GLY A 105 28.45 -18.68 13.14
CA GLY A 105 29.47 -19.12 14.07
C GLY A 105 30.51 -20.05 13.40
N LEU A 106 31.72 -20.07 13.92
CA LEU A 106 32.83 -20.86 13.41
C LEU A 106 32.50 -22.37 13.27
N ALA A 107 31.62 -22.89 14.13
CA ALA A 107 31.14 -24.26 14.06
C ALA A 107 30.45 -24.64 12.74
N PHE A 108 29.96 -23.64 12.00
CA PHE A 108 29.30 -23.86 10.70
C PHE A 108 30.20 -23.58 9.49
N TRP A 109 31.45 -23.24 9.71
CA TRP A 109 32.38 -23.01 8.61
C TRP A 109 32.65 -24.34 7.83
N PRO A 110 32.62 -24.34 6.46
CA PRO A 110 32.65 -23.22 5.51
C PRO A 110 31.25 -22.77 4.97
N ALA A 111 30.17 -23.05 5.66
CA ALA A 111 28.81 -22.65 5.24
C ALA A 111 28.67 -21.12 5.11
N ARG A 112 27.63 -20.67 4.41
CA ARG A 112 27.34 -19.26 4.20
C ARG A 112 25.84 -19.00 4.42
N ALA A 113 25.51 -17.95 5.18
CA ALA A 113 24.13 -17.55 5.39
C ALA A 113 23.80 -16.25 4.63
N ARG A 114 22.59 -16.19 4.09
CA ARG A 114 22.04 -15.01 3.42
C ARG A 114 20.61 -14.77 3.90
N LEU A 115 20.29 -13.51 4.15
CA LEU A 115 18.91 -13.05 4.38
C LEU A 115 18.35 -12.60 3.03
N LEU A 116 17.27 -13.24 2.61
CA LEU A 116 16.53 -12.90 1.38
C LEU A 116 15.23 -12.21 1.77
N PRO A 117 15.03 -10.89 1.45
CA PRO A 117 13.74 -10.26 1.60
C PRO A 117 12.72 -10.90 0.65
N GLN A 118 11.55 -11.26 1.17
CA GLN A 118 10.46 -11.79 0.37
C GLN A 118 9.15 -11.05 0.70
N PRO A 119 8.24 -10.86 -0.29
CA PRO A 119 6.95 -10.26 -0.03
C PRO A 119 6.09 -11.16 0.85
N LEU A 120 5.26 -10.54 1.68
CA LEU A 120 4.27 -11.25 2.50
C LEU A 120 3.08 -11.80 1.68
N GLY A 121 2.93 -11.33 0.44
CA GLY A 121 1.80 -11.65 -0.42
C GLY A 121 0.70 -10.61 -0.31
N VAL A 122 -0.49 -11.01 0.14
CA VAL A 122 -1.62 -10.09 0.29
C VAL A 122 -1.57 -9.40 1.65
N VAL A 123 -1.65 -8.07 1.64
CA VAL A 123 -1.61 -7.22 2.84
C VAL A 123 -2.91 -6.44 2.96
N GLY A 124 -3.55 -6.49 4.12
CA GLY A 124 -4.68 -5.64 4.46
C GLY A 124 -4.21 -4.33 5.08
N ILE A 125 -4.79 -3.21 4.64
CA ILE A 125 -4.50 -1.88 5.18
C ILE A 125 -5.79 -1.30 5.75
N ILE A 126 -5.77 -0.94 7.04
CA ILE A 126 -6.86 -0.22 7.69
C ILE A 126 -6.29 1.12 8.14
N SER A 127 -6.81 2.20 7.57
CA SER A 127 -6.34 3.55 7.86
C SER A 127 -7.37 4.34 8.68
N PRO A 128 -6.92 5.22 9.60
CA PRO A 128 -7.80 6.18 10.23
C PRO A 128 -8.24 7.26 9.22
N TRP A 129 -9.29 7.99 9.57
CA TRP A 129 -9.95 8.95 8.69
C TRP A 129 -9.39 10.39 8.75
N ASN A 130 -8.54 10.71 9.72
CA ASN A 130 -8.06 12.08 9.95
C ASN A 130 -7.10 12.62 8.87
N TYR A 131 -6.34 11.74 8.20
CA TYR A 131 -5.54 12.03 7.01
C TYR A 131 -5.76 10.90 5.99
N PRO A 132 -6.95 10.87 5.34
CA PRO A 132 -7.44 9.67 4.65
C PRO A 132 -6.56 9.23 3.47
N LEU A 133 -6.02 10.17 2.69
CA LEU A 133 -5.16 9.83 1.56
C LEU A 133 -3.79 9.31 2.04
N PHE A 134 -3.09 10.09 2.85
CA PHE A 134 -1.73 9.76 3.28
C PHE A 134 -1.69 8.48 4.10
N LEU A 135 -2.59 8.32 5.06
CA LEU A 135 -2.60 7.16 5.96
C LEU A 135 -3.04 5.86 5.26
N ALA A 136 -3.78 5.95 4.15
CA ALA A 136 -4.07 4.80 3.30
C ALA A 136 -2.93 4.49 2.32
N LEU A 137 -2.38 5.51 1.64
CA LEU A 137 -1.41 5.30 0.58
C LEU A 137 0.03 5.10 1.08
N SER A 138 0.42 5.66 2.22
CA SER A 138 1.77 5.46 2.76
C SER A 138 2.05 3.98 3.11
N PRO A 139 1.18 3.26 3.83
CA PRO A 139 1.33 1.82 4.01
C PRO A 139 1.24 1.03 2.70
N LEU A 140 0.39 1.46 1.75
CA LEU A 140 0.29 0.84 0.43
C LEU A 140 1.61 0.94 -0.34
N VAL A 141 2.25 2.10 -0.32
CA VAL A 141 3.59 2.30 -0.91
C VAL A 141 4.61 1.34 -0.29
N GLY A 142 4.57 1.18 1.03
CA GLY A 142 5.41 0.21 1.74
C GLY A 142 5.13 -1.24 1.32
N ALA A 143 3.85 -1.64 1.27
CA ALA A 143 3.44 -2.98 0.87
C ALA A 143 3.83 -3.30 -0.58
N VAL A 144 3.68 -2.34 -1.49
CA VAL A 144 4.07 -2.50 -2.91
C VAL A 144 5.59 -2.59 -3.08
N ALA A 145 6.35 -1.87 -2.24
CA ALA A 145 7.81 -1.91 -2.27
C ALA A 145 8.38 -3.21 -1.67
N ALA A 146 7.64 -3.83 -0.75
CA ALA A 146 8.07 -5.06 -0.08
C ALA A 146 7.82 -6.30 -0.92
#